data_a9d69295ad5ac1ea9ab34f0f3fe46410
#
_entry.id   a9d69295ad5ac1ea9ab34f0f3fe46410
#
_cell.length_a   1.000
_cell.length_b   1.000
_cell.length_c   1.000
_cell.angle_alpha   90.00
_cell.angle_beta   90.00
_cell.angle_gamma   90.00
#
_symmetry.space_group_name_H-M   'P 1'
#
loop_
_entity.id
_entity.type
_entity.pdbx_description
1 polymer ?
#
loop_
_entity_poly.entity_id
_entity_poly.type
_entity_poly.pdbx_seq_one_letter_code
_entity_poly.pdbx_strand_id
1 'polypeptide(L)'
;MQNDETQSFLADETGQPSNAWLNEQALLLFNFFGPAALNPKGGFWALGRTGDPLRPSFAAQEVQPLHNATRFVHCFSLAHRFGFAGAERMIDQGLEFIWKQHRDAQHGGYYWAVSNDGVIDPAKQAYGHAFVLLAAAAAKEVMHPLADRLLDDIVEVIEQRFWEPERGASREEFSADWQALSTYRGQNSNMHLTEALIAAFAVTKDTMFLQKAEEIAYLIIDRHARSAQWRVPEHFD
;
A
#
# COMPACT_ATOMS: atom_id res chain seq x y z
N MET A 1 -15.19 -36.12 -22.14
CA MET A 1 -14.61 -34.91 -22.75
C MET A 1 -14.86 -33.66 -21.92
N GLN A 2 -16.08 -33.39 -21.41
CA GLN A 2 -16.33 -32.18 -20.56
C GLN A 2 -15.55 -32.14 -19.23
N ASN A 3 -15.22 -33.30 -18.63
CA ASN A 3 -14.46 -33.33 -17.36
C ASN A 3 -12.98 -32.95 -17.51
N ASP A 4 -12.39 -33.20 -18.68
CA ASP A 4 -10.96 -32.96 -18.90
C ASP A 4 -10.65 -31.46 -19.13
N GLU A 5 -11.53 -30.78 -19.86
CA GLU A 5 -11.41 -29.32 -20.06
C GLU A 5 -11.62 -28.51 -18.76
N THR A 6 -12.55 -28.95 -17.92
CA THR A 6 -12.79 -28.31 -16.61
C THR A 6 -11.64 -28.55 -15.65
N GLN A 7 -11.00 -29.71 -15.68
CA GLN A 7 -9.87 -30.05 -14.85
C GLN A 7 -8.61 -29.30 -15.28
N SER A 8 -8.38 -29.14 -16.58
CA SER A 8 -7.27 -28.31 -17.12
C SER A 8 -7.44 -26.81 -16.89
N PHE A 9 -8.68 -26.34 -16.73
CA PHE A 9 -8.97 -24.95 -16.35
C PHE A 9 -8.62 -24.68 -14.88
N LEU A 10 -8.97 -25.60 -13.97
CA LEU A 10 -8.77 -25.41 -12.52
C LEU A 10 -7.34 -25.65 -12.09
N ALA A 11 -6.64 -26.61 -12.68
CA ALA A 11 -5.28 -26.96 -12.30
C ALA A 11 -4.43 -27.28 -13.55
N ASP A 12 -3.14 -27.04 -13.43
CA ASP A 12 -2.14 -27.47 -14.43
C ASP A 12 -1.79 -28.96 -14.26
N GLU A 13 -0.87 -29.45 -15.10
CA GLU A 13 -0.41 -30.85 -15.08
C GLU A 13 0.24 -31.26 -13.75
N THR A 14 0.67 -30.31 -12.93
CA THR A 14 1.26 -30.53 -11.59
C THR A 14 0.24 -30.49 -10.47
N GLY A 15 -1.03 -30.22 -10.77
CA GLY A 15 -2.12 -30.05 -9.79
C GLY A 15 -2.14 -28.65 -9.13
N GLN A 16 -1.34 -27.70 -9.63
CA GLN A 16 -1.37 -26.30 -9.19
C GLN A 16 -2.49 -25.54 -9.92
N PRO A 17 -3.04 -24.46 -9.30
CA PRO A 17 -4.03 -23.61 -9.96
C PRO A 17 -3.54 -23.14 -11.32
N SER A 18 -4.34 -23.33 -12.38
CA SER A 18 -3.97 -22.88 -13.71
C SER A 18 -3.92 -21.35 -13.80
N ASN A 19 -3.09 -20.83 -14.72
CA ASN A 19 -3.05 -19.38 -14.98
C ASN A 19 -4.41 -18.83 -15.43
N ALA A 20 -5.21 -19.62 -16.15
CA ALA A 20 -6.55 -19.22 -16.56
C ALA A 20 -7.48 -19.04 -15.36
N TRP A 21 -7.46 -19.96 -14.42
CA TRP A 21 -8.22 -19.88 -13.18
C TRP A 21 -7.77 -18.71 -12.30
N LEU A 22 -6.45 -18.51 -12.14
CA LEU A 22 -5.89 -17.38 -11.38
C LEU A 22 -6.33 -16.03 -11.97
N ASN A 23 -6.29 -15.88 -13.29
CA ASN A 23 -6.74 -14.68 -13.97
C ASN A 23 -8.24 -14.43 -13.76
N GLU A 24 -9.07 -15.47 -13.82
CA GLU A 24 -10.50 -15.35 -13.53
C GLU A 24 -10.75 -14.90 -12.09
N GLN A 25 -10.06 -15.51 -11.11
CA GLN A 25 -10.15 -15.07 -9.71
C GLN A 25 -9.75 -13.61 -9.52
N ALA A 26 -8.68 -13.15 -10.16
CA ALA A 26 -8.26 -11.75 -10.12
C ALA A 26 -9.35 -10.82 -10.68
N LEU A 27 -9.95 -11.17 -11.82
CA LEU A 27 -11.03 -10.39 -12.42
C LEU A 27 -12.29 -10.36 -11.53
N LEU A 28 -12.64 -11.47 -10.88
CA LEU A 28 -13.74 -11.51 -9.92
C LEU A 28 -13.51 -10.56 -8.74
N LEU A 29 -12.28 -10.51 -8.20
CA LEU A 29 -11.91 -9.59 -7.13
C LEU A 29 -11.96 -8.13 -7.60
N PHE A 30 -11.45 -7.80 -8.78
CA PHE A 30 -11.52 -6.44 -9.31
C PHE A 30 -12.97 -5.99 -9.54
N ASN A 31 -13.84 -6.87 -10.04
CA ASN A 31 -15.26 -6.60 -10.19
C ASN A 31 -15.97 -6.40 -8.85
N PHE A 32 -15.60 -7.20 -7.83
CA PHE A 32 -16.18 -7.10 -6.50
C PHE A 32 -15.83 -5.77 -5.82
N PHE A 33 -14.56 -5.37 -5.86
CA PHE A 33 -14.09 -4.17 -5.17
C PHE A 33 -14.27 -2.89 -5.99
N GLY A 34 -14.16 -2.95 -7.32
CA GLY A 34 -14.02 -1.79 -8.18
C GLY A 34 -15.19 -0.81 -8.12
N PRO A 35 -16.30 -1.04 -8.80
CA PRO A 35 -17.32 0.00 -8.97
C PRO A 35 -17.99 0.44 -7.68
N ALA A 36 -18.20 -0.53 -6.75
CA ALA A 36 -18.91 -0.29 -5.49
C ALA A 36 -18.09 0.54 -4.49
N ALA A 37 -16.75 0.45 -4.53
CA ALA A 37 -15.89 1.15 -3.61
C ALA A 37 -15.74 2.65 -3.91
N LEU A 38 -16.06 3.12 -5.11
CA LEU A 38 -15.91 4.54 -5.45
C LEU A 38 -16.81 5.43 -4.60
N ASN A 39 -16.20 6.32 -3.81
CA ASN A 39 -16.93 7.35 -3.08
C ASN A 39 -17.10 8.60 -3.97
N PRO A 40 -18.33 9.05 -4.26
CA PRO A 40 -18.56 10.23 -5.10
C PRO A 40 -17.94 11.52 -4.56
N LYS A 41 -17.66 11.57 -3.25
CA LYS A 41 -17.03 12.72 -2.60
C LYS A 41 -15.51 12.68 -2.65
N GLY A 42 -14.91 11.56 -3.06
CA GLY A 42 -13.47 11.31 -3.10
C GLY A 42 -13.05 10.14 -2.20
N GLY A 43 -11.97 9.46 -2.59
CA GLY A 43 -11.50 8.26 -1.92
C GLY A 43 -12.43 7.06 -2.15
N PHE A 44 -12.51 6.18 -1.15
CA PHE A 44 -13.17 4.88 -1.31
C PHE A 44 -14.05 4.54 -0.11
N TRP A 45 -15.21 3.97 -0.38
CA TRP A 45 -16.04 3.35 0.63
C TRP A 45 -15.38 2.07 1.17
N ALA A 46 -15.48 1.84 2.46
CA ALA A 46 -15.34 0.49 3.00
C ALA A 46 -16.51 -0.37 2.50
N LEU A 47 -16.23 -1.63 2.17
CA LEU A 47 -17.25 -2.56 1.68
C LEU A 47 -17.61 -3.59 2.75
N GLY A 48 -18.89 -3.93 2.81
CA GLY A 48 -19.40 -5.06 3.58
C GLY A 48 -19.03 -6.40 2.93
N ARG A 49 -19.39 -7.49 3.60
CA ARG A 49 -19.10 -8.87 3.15
C ARG A 49 -19.72 -9.23 1.79
N THR A 50 -20.77 -8.53 1.40
CA THR A 50 -21.49 -8.69 0.13
C THR A 50 -21.07 -7.72 -0.96
N GLY A 51 -20.04 -6.87 -0.68
CA GLY A 51 -19.57 -5.84 -1.61
C GLY A 51 -20.37 -4.53 -1.55
N ASP A 52 -21.38 -4.44 -0.68
CA ASP A 52 -22.16 -3.21 -0.53
C ASP A 52 -21.36 -2.14 0.23
N PRO A 53 -21.40 -0.87 -0.23
CA PRO A 53 -20.74 0.23 0.48
C PRO A 53 -21.26 0.41 1.90
N LEU A 54 -20.37 0.38 2.87
CA LEU A 54 -20.68 0.71 4.26
C LEU A 54 -20.76 2.24 4.40
N ARG A 55 -21.93 2.79 4.10
CA ARG A 55 -22.18 4.23 4.22
C ARG A 55 -22.40 4.56 5.70
N PRO A 56 -21.70 5.58 6.24
CA PRO A 56 -21.95 6.00 7.61
C PRO A 56 -23.41 6.45 7.78
N SER A 57 -24.00 6.12 8.92
CA SER A 57 -25.30 6.69 9.31
C SER A 57 -25.14 8.21 9.46
N PHE A 58 -26.26 8.97 9.42
CA PHE A 58 -26.28 10.43 9.48
C PHE A 58 -25.46 11.07 10.63
N ALA A 59 -25.14 10.31 11.66
CA ALA A 59 -24.39 10.76 12.83
C ALA A 59 -22.94 10.25 12.89
N ALA A 60 -22.51 9.37 11.98
CA ALA A 60 -21.18 8.80 11.99
C ALA A 60 -20.33 9.46 10.88
N GLN A 61 -19.17 9.96 11.28
CA GLN A 61 -18.18 10.47 10.31
C GLN A 61 -17.56 9.32 9.56
N GLU A 62 -17.45 9.45 8.24
CA GLU A 62 -16.72 8.51 7.42
C GLU A 62 -15.23 8.64 7.70
N VAL A 63 -14.58 7.53 8.02
CA VAL A 63 -13.13 7.49 8.24
C VAL A 63 -12.48 6.73 7.11
N GLN A 64 -11.54 7.37 6.42
CA GLN A 64 -10.75 6.77 5.34
C GLN A 64 -9.28 6.69 5.77
N PRO A 65 -8.79 5.52 6.20
CA PRO A 65 -7.40 5.34 6.54
C PRO A 65 -6.50 5.39 5.29
N LEU A 66 -5.30 5.95 5.44
CA LEU A 66 -4.32 6.11 4.37
C LEU A 66 -4.03 4.80 3.62
N HIS A 67 -3.84 3.70 4.36
CA HIS A 67 -3.52 2.41 3.78
C HIS A 67 -4.66 1.82 2.92
N ASN A 68 -5.90 2.25 3.10
CA ASN A 68 -7.00 1.81 2.22
C ASN A 68 -6.89 2.47 0.85
N ALA A 69 -6.76 3.79 0.79
CA ALA A 69 -6.64 4.53 -0.48
C ALA A 69 -5.40 4.07 -1.28
N THR A 70 -4.26 3.90 -0.60
CA THR A 70 -3.01 3.47 -1.24
C THR A 70 -3.07 2.05 -1.79
N ARG A 71 -3.71 1.12 -1.06
CA ARG A 71 -3.93 -0.25 -1.52
C ARG A 71 -4.87 -0.31 -2.73
N PHE A 72 -5.90 0.51 -2.78
CA PHE A 72 -6.75 0.62 -3.98
C PHE A 72 -5.93 1.07 -5.18
N VAL A 73 -5.09 2.10 -5.05
CA VAL A 73 -4.20 2.53 -6.14
C VAL A 73 -3.29 1.40 -6.60
N HIS A 74 -2.63 0.71 -5.68
CA HIS A 74 -1.76 -0.42 -6.00
C HIS A 74 -2.51 -1.54 -6.72
N CYS A 75 -3.62 -2.03 -6.16
CA CYS A 75 -4.40 -3.13 -6.74
C CYS A 75 -4.99 -2.77 -8.10
N PHE A 76 -5.47 -1.54 -8.29
CA PHE A 76 -6.04 -1.14 -9.57
C PHE A 76 -4.98 -0.76 -10.61
N SER A 77 -3.75 -0.41 -10.20
CA SER A 77 -2.61 -0.37 -11.12
C SER A 77 -2.29 -1.77 -11.68
N LEU A 78 -2.35 -2.80 -10.84
CA LEU A 78 -2.27 -4.19 -11.31
C LEU A 78 -3.46 -4.54 -12.23
N ALA A 79 -4.69 -4.18 -11.84
CA ALA A 79 -5.90 -4.40 -12.64
C ALA A 79 -5.80 -3.75 -14.03
N HIS A 80 -5.23 -2.55 -14.13
CA HIS A 80 -4.96 -1.86 -15.39
C HIS A 80 -4.05 -2.71 -16.31
N ARG A 81 -3.00 -3.30 -15.75
CA ARG A 81 -2.10 -4.20 -16.50
C ARG A 81 -2.79 -5.48 -16.97
N PHE A 82 -3.82 -5.95 -16.25
CA PHE A 82 -4.69 -7.05 -16.67
C PHE A 82 -5.75 -6.61 -17.69
N GLY A 83 -5.80 -5.34 -18.09
CA GLY A 83 -6.80 -4.81 -19.02
C GLY A 83 -8.19 -4.65 -18.40
N PHE A 84 -8.30 -4.55 -17.06
CA PHE A 84 -9.58 -4.36 -16.39
C PHE A 84 -10.17 -2.97 -16.70
N ALA A 85 -11.37 -2.95 -17.30
CA ALA A 85 -12.05 -1.72 -17.65
C ALA A 85 -12.43 -0.91 -16.40
N GLY A 86 -12.07 0.38 -16.39
CA GLY A 86 -12.34 1.28 -15.26
C GLY A 86 -11.25 1.33 -14.19
N ALA A 87 -10.15 0.57 -14.33
CA ALA A 87 -9.00 0.64 -13.43
C ALA A 87 -8.42 2.06 -13.33
N GLU A 88 -8.31 2.77 -14.46
CA GLU A 88 -7.79 4.15 -14.52
C GLU A 88 -8.57 5.07 -13.59
N ARG A 89 -9.90 5.00 -13.60
CA ARG A 89 -10.73 5.83 -12.72
C ARG A 89 -10.46 5.57 -11.24
N MET A 90 -10.19 4.32 -10.86
CA MET A 90 -9.84 3.96 -9.48
C MET A 90 -8.48 4.52 -9.09
N ILE A 91 -7.51 4.45 -10.01
CA ILE A 91 -6.16 5.00 -9.81
C ILE A 91 -6.23 6.52 -9.66
N ASP A 92 -6.89 7.21 -10.60
CA ASP A 92 -7.05 8.67 -10.60
C ASP A 92 -7.66 9.15 -9.29
N GLN A 93 -8.81 8.59 -8.89
CA GLN A 93 -9.50 8.98 -7.68
C GLN A 93 -8.67 8.72 -6.42
N GLY A 94 -7.97 7.59 -6.35
CA GLY A 94 -7.13 7.24 -5.24
C GLY A 94 -5.93 8.16 -5.09
N LEU A 95 -5.19 8.41 -6.18
CA LEU A 95 -4.02 9.30 -6.18
C LEU A 95 -4.41 10.74 -5.85
N GLU A 96 -5.50 11.22 -6.45
CA GLU A 96 -6.00 12.56 -6.16
C GLU A 96 -6.42 12.71 -4.69
N PHE A 97 -7.06 11.70 -4.12
CA PHE A 97 -7.48 11.68 -2.72
C PHE A 97 -6.28 11.64 -1.76
N ILE A 98 -5.28 10.80 -2.03
CA ILE A 98 -4.02 10.75 -1.27
C ILE A 98 -3.36 12.13 -1.30
N TRP A 99 -3.24 12.73 -2.48
CA TRP A 99 -2.55 14.00 -2.64
C TRP A 99 -3.29 15.19 -2.00
N LYS A 100 -4.62 15.25 -2.13
CA LYS A 100 -5.41 16.40 -1.68
C LYS A 100 -5.88 16.31 -0.23
N GLN A 101 -6.13 15.10 0.28
CA GLN A 101 -6.72 14.91 1.60
C GLN A 101 -5.73 14.35 2.63
N HIS A 102 -4.94 13.36 2.26
CA HIS A 102 -3.98 12.78 3.20
C HIS A 102 -2.68 13.56 3.31
N ARG A 103 -2.20 14.18 2.24
CA ARG A 103 -0.94 14.92 2.28
C ARG A 103 -1.04 16.13 3.20
N ASP A 104 -0.12 16.20 4.18
CA ASP A 104 0.03 17.36 5.05
C ASP A 104 0.83 18.46 4.33
N ALA A 105 0.14 19.50 3.87
CA ALA A 105 0.77 20.60 3.15
C ALA A 105 1.61 21.51 4.05
N GLN A 106 1.40 21.47 5.38
CA GLN A 106 2.10 22.33 6.35
C GLN A 106 3.41 21.69 6.84
N HIS A 107 3.37 20.40 7.21
CA HIS A 107 4.51 19.73 7.83
C HIS A 107 5.13 18.64 6.95
N GLY A 108 4.53 18.33 5.79
CA GLY A 108 4.92 17.20 4.94
C GLY A 108 4.47 15.86 5.49
N GLY A 109 4.59 14.81 4.67
CA GLY A 109 4.08 13.48 4.97
C GLY A 109 2.57 13.37 4.84
N TYR A 110 2.00 12.28 5.36
CA TYR A 110 0.61 11.90 5.11
C TYR A 110 -0.09 11.57 6.42
N TYR A 111 -1.27 12.15 6.65
CA TYR A 111 -2.13 11.86 7.78
C TYR A 111 -2.61 10.41 7.76
N TRP A 112 -2.64 9.78 8.94
CA TRP A 112 -3.08 8.40 9.08
C TRP A 112 -4.53 8.18 8.65
N ALA A 113 -5.44 9.06 9.05
CA ALA A 113 -6.83 8.96 8.66
C ALA A 113 -7.46 10.33 8.40
N VAL A 114 -8.30 10.37 7.37
CA VAL A 114 -9.06 11.56 6.99
C VAL A 114 -10.53 11.20 6.76
N SER A 115 -11.36 12.21 6.64
CA SER A 115 -12.69 12.15 6.03
C SER A 115 -12.75 13.10 4.85
N ASN A 116 -13.89 13.15 4.16
CA ASN A 116 -14.12 14.16 3.14
C ASN A 116 -14.28 15.58 3.73
N ASP A 117 -14.47 15.69 5.05
CA ASP A 117 -14.65 16.97 5.76
C ASP A 117 -13.36 17.45 6.48
N GLY A 118 -12.30 16.63 6.50
CA GLY A 118 -11.01 16.99 7.08
C GLY A 118 -10.26 15.86 7.74
N VAL A 119 -9.22 16.22 8.49
CA VAL A 119 -8.31 15.28 9.17
C VAL A 119 -9.00 14.69 10.39
N ILE A 120 -8.92 13.36 10.52
CA ILE A 120 -9.45 12.59 11.66
C ILE A 120 -8.31 12.20 12.60
N ASP A 121 -7.24 11.63 12.04
CA ASP A 121 -6.05 11.25 12.78
C ASP A 121 -4.82 11.83 12.06
N PRO A 122 -4.16 12.84 12.64
CA PRO A 122 -3.02 13.50 12.03
C PRO A 122 -1.70 12.76 12.23
N ALA A 123 -1.67 11.65 12.95
CA ALA A 123 -0.45 10.87 13.17
C ALA A 123 0.17 10.45 11.83
N LYS A 124 1.49 10.30 11.83
CA LYS A 124 2.28 9.89 10.67
C LYS A 124 2.93 8.56 10.97
N GLN A 125 2.43 7.52 10.34
CA GLN A 125 2.85 6.15 10.60
C GLN A 125 3.70 5.62 9.44
N ALA A 126 4.83 4.97 9.75
CA ALA A 126 5.71 4.35 8.76
C ALA A 126 4.96 3.37 7.87
N TYR A 127 4.09 2.56 8.47
CA TYR A 127 3.21 1.64 7.76
C TYR A 127 2.42 2.33 6.63
N GLY A 128 1.75 3.44 6.93
CA GLY A 128 1.00 4.20 5.94
C GLY A 128 1.89 4.79 4.85
N HIS A 129 3.07 5.31 5.23
CA HIS A 129 4.03 5.90 4.28
C HIS A 129 4.69 4.84 3.38
N ALA A 130 4.93 3.63 3.87
CA ALA A 130 5.35 2.51 3.04
C ALA A 130 4.31 2.21 1.93
N PHE A 131 3.02 2.24 2.27
CA PHE A 131 1.97 2.06 1.26
C PHE A 131 1.82 3.24 0.29
N VAL A 132 2.16 4.47 0.70
CA VAL A 132 2.24 5.60 -0.25
C VAL A 132 3.36 5.36 -1.28
N LEU A 133 4.53 4.90 -0.83
CA LEU A 133 5.64 4.55 -1.73
C LEU A 133 5.24 3.41 -2.70
N LEU A 134 4.58 2.36 -2.18
CA LEU A 134 4.09 1.26 -3.01
C LEU A 134 3.07 1.72 -4.04
N ALA A 135 2.13 2.59 -3.66
CA ALA A 135 1.14 3.16 -4.57
C ALA A 135 1.79 4.06 -5.63
N ALA A 136 2.78 4.87 -5.25
CA ALA A 136 3.52 5.72 -6.19
C ALA A 136 4.30 4.89 -7.22
N ALA A 137 4.96 3.82 -6.77
CA ALA A 137 5.67 2.90 -7.65
C ALA A 137 4.71 2.19 -8.63
N ALA A 138 3.56 1.71 -8.13
CA ALA A 138 2.54 1.07 -8.96
C ALA A 138 1.92 2.04 -9.99
N ALA A 139 1.66 3.30 -9.58
CA ALA A 139 1.18 4.34 -10.47
C ALA A 139 2.23 4.71 -11.55
N LYS A 140 3.52 4.71 -11.20
CA LYS A 140 4.61 4.94 -12.15
C LYS A 140 4.71 3.81 -13.19
N GLU A 141 4.48 2.58 -12.79
CA GLU A 141 4.50 1.43 -13.71
C GLU A 141 3.42 1.55 -14.80
N VAL A 142 2.27 2.15 -14.48
CA VAL A 142 1.19 2.44 -15.43
C VAL A 142 1.27 3.84 -16.05
N MET A 143 2.38 4.55 -15.84
CA MET A 143 2.68 5.87 -16.42
C MET A 143 1.66 6.96 -16.02
N HIS A 144 1.11 6.90 -14.81
CA HIS A 144 0.17 7.91 -14.35
C HIS A 144 0.84 9.28 -14.16
N PRO A 145 0.22 10.41 -14.59
CA PRO A 145 0.87 11.74 -14.56
C PRO A 145 1.29 12.24 -13.16
N LEU A 146 0.61 11.82 -12.09
CA LEU A 146 0.95 12.21 -10.71
C LEU A 146 2.02 11.31 -10.06
N ALA A 147 2.43 10.23 -10.72
CA ALA A 147 3.27 9.20 -10.11
C ALA A 147 4.64 9.75 -9.69
N ASP A 148 5.34 10.47 -10.56
CA ASP A 148 6.68 11.00 -10.26
C ASP A 148 6.62 11.99 -9.10
N ARG A 149 5.65 12.89 -9.10
CA ARG A 149 5.46 13.85 -8.01
C ARG A 149 5.19 13.19 -6.67
N LEU A 150 4.36 12.14 -6.64
CA LEU A 150 4.07 11.40 -5.42
C LEU A 150 5.29 10.60 -4.96
N LEU A 151 6.03 10.02 -5.91
CA LEU A 151 7.23 9.25 -5.63
C LEU A 151 8.33 10.13 -5.02
N ASP A 152 8.60 11.29 -5.60
CA ASP A 152 9.60 12.23 -5.10
C ASP A 152 9.25 12.71 -3.68
N ASP A 153 7.98 13.11 -3.45
CA ASP A 153 7.49 13.59 -2.16
C ASP A 153 7.60 12.51 -1.06
N ILE A 154 7.19 11.27 -1.35
CA ILE A 154 7.24 10.20 -0.33
C ILE A 154 8.66 9.72 -0.06
N VAL A 155 9.52 9.69 -1.07
CA VAL A 155 10.93 9.33 -0.88
C VAL A 155 11.61 10.35 0.03
N GLU A 156 11.41 11.65 -0.20
CA GLU A 156 11.94 12.69 0.66
C GLU A 156 11.47 12.53 2.11
N VAL A 157 10.19 12.26 2.32
CA VAL A 157 9.62 12.04 3.66
C VAL A 157 10.22 10.81 4.34
N ILE A 158 10.36 9.69 3.64
CA ILE A 158 10.96 8.47 4.21
C ILE A 158 12.42 8.74 4.60
N GLU A 159 13.20 9.35 3.72
CA GLU A 159 14.61 9.65 3.97
C GLU A 159 14.82 10.59 5.16
N GLN A 160 14.05 11.66 5.24
CA GLN A 160 14.27 12.71 6.23
C GLN A 160 13.64 12.41 7.59
N ARG A 161 12.59 11.58 7.64
CA ARG A 161 11.76 11.42 8.84
C ARG A 161 11.73 10.01 9.40
N PHE A 162 11.60 9.01 8.55
CA PHE A 162 11.41 7.62 8.99
C PHE A 162 12.69 6.81 9.00
N TRP A 163 13.56 6.97 8.02
CA TRP A 163 14.75 6.14 7.90
C TRP A 163 15.78 6.42 9.02
N GLU A 164 16.28 5.37 9.67
CA GLU A 164 17.37 5.39 10.64
C GLU A 164 18.60 4.67 10.06
N PRO A 165 19.56 5.40 9.47
CA PRO A 165 20.72 4.77 8.83
C PRO A 165 21.56 3.91 9.77
N GLU A 166 21.67 4.29 11.04
CA GLU A 166 22.44 3.56 12.05
C GLU A 166 21.82 2.20 12.41
N ARG A 167 20.51 2.04 12.18
CA ARG A 167 19.78 0.81 12.46
C ARG A 167 19.50 0.00 11.20
N GLY A 168 19.43 0.64 10.03
CA GLY A 168 18.97 0.02 8.78
C GLY A 168 17.49 -0.33 8.81
N ALA A 169 16.65 0.52 9.43
CA ALA A 169 15.23 0.32 9.60
C ALA A 169 14.47 1.65 9.70
N SER A 170 13.14 1.62 9.61
CA SER A 170 12.31 2.80 9.83
C SER A 170 11.91 2.97 11.29
N ARG A 171 11.77 4.24 11.72
CA ARG A 171 10.97 4.63 12.89
C ARG A 171 9.51 4.32 12.63
N GLU A 172 8.71 4.23 13.70
CA GLU A 172 7.32 3.76 13.57
C GLU A 172 6.32 4.90 13.42
N GLU A 173 6.32 5.87 14.34
CA GLU A 173 5.21 6.80 14.45
C GLU A 173 5.62 8.18 14.96
N PHE A 174 4.96 9.22 14.41
CA PHE A 174 5.15 10.60 14.76
C PHE A 174 3.81 11.34 14.88
N SER A 175 3.80 12.44 15.66
CA SER A 175 2.72 13.43 15.62
C SER A 175 2.70 14.18 14.29
N ALA A 176 1.69 15.02 14.08
CA ALA A 176 1.58 15.84 12.87
C ALA A 176 2.83 16.71 12.62
N ASP A 177 3.43 17.25 13.67
CA ASP A 177 4.62 18.12 13.66
C ASP A 177 5.95 17.36 13.85
N TRP A 178 5.94 16.05 13.60
CA TRP A 178 7.11 15.18 13.63
C TRP A 178 7.77 14.96 15.01
N GLN A 179 7.01 15.06 16.10
CA GLN A 179 7.48 14.57 17.39
C GLN A 179 7.32 13.05 17.46
N ALA A 180 8.38 12.34 17.85
CA ALA A 180 8.32 10.89 17.99
C ALA A 180 7.32 10.49 19.08
N LEU A 181 6.37 9.63 18.76
CA LEU A 181 5.33 9.16 19.69
C LEU A 181 5.76 7.91 20.46
N SER A 182 6.69 7.14 19.93
CA SER A 182 7.20 5.94 20.59
C SER A 182 8.63 5.61 20.16
N THR A 183 9.29 4.75 20.94
CA THR A 183 10.57 4.10 20.59
C THR A 183 10.36 2.77 19.89
N TYR A 184 9.12 2.34 19.75
CA TYR A 184 8.74 1.09 19.10
C TYR A 184 9.27 1.00 17.66
N ARG A 185 9.74 -0.19 17.29
CA ARG A 185 10.12 -0.54 15.92
C ARG A 185 9.35 -1.80 15.52
N GLY A 186 8.47 -1.65 14.55
CA GLY A 186 7.58 -2.71 14.10
C GLY A 186 8.16 -3.51 12.94
N GLN A 187 8.09 -4.82 13.03
CA GLN A 187 8.40 -5.71 11.93
C GLN A 187 7.42 -5.47 10.76
N ASN A 188 6.14 -5.24 11.07
CA ASN A 188 5.10 -5.05 10.06
C ASN A 188 5.37 -3.82 9.16
N SER A 189 5.71 -2.68 9.73
CA SER A 189 6.04 -1.46 8.96
C SER A 189 7.29 -1.65 8.11
N ASN A 190 8.33 -2.29 8.65
CA ASN A 190 9.57 -2.55 7.93
C ASN A 190 9.40 -3.60 6.82
N MET A 191 8.56 -4.62 7.01
CA MET A 191 8.20 -5.59 5.98
C MET A 191 7.54 -4.91 4.78
N HIS A 192 6.54 -4.06 5.00
CA HIS A 192 5.88 -3.34 3.92
C HIS A 192 6.76 -2.25 3.31
N LEU A 193 7.67 -1.65 4.09
CA LEU A 193 8.67 -0.75 3.53
C LEU A 193 9.62 -1.50 2.59
N THR A 194 10.05 -2.72 2.95
CA THR A 194 10.87 -3.58 2.07
C THR A 194 10.15 -3.87 0.76
N GLU A 195 8.87 -4.25 0.81
CA GLU A 195 8.03 -4.47 -0.36
C GLU A 195 7.98 -3.22 -1.26
N ALA A 196 7.71 -2.06 -0.66
CA ALA A 196 7.62 -0.79 -1.38
C ALA A 196 8.96 -0.34 -1.98
N LEU A 197 10.08 -0.54 -1.27
CA LEU A 197 11.42 -0.25 -1.77
C LEU A 197 11.77 -1.12 -2.99
N ILE A 198 11.45 -2.41 -2.95
CA ILE A 198 11.64 -3.32 -4.10
C ILE A 198 10.79 -2.86 -5.30
N ALA A 199 9.54 -2.47 -5.07
CA ALA A 199 8.67 -1.93 -6.12
C ALA A 199 9.21 -0.62 -6.69
N ALA A 200 9.71 0.30 -5.84
CA ALA A 200 10.32 1.54 -6.29
C ALA A 200 11.59 1.29 -7.11
N PHE A 201 12.45 0.35 -6.70
CA PHE A 201 13.60 -0.08 -7.50
C PHE A 201 13.16 -0.63 -8.87
N ALA A 202 12.11 -1.44 -8.90
CA ALA A 202 11.63 -2.05 -10.14
C ALA A 202 11.26 -1.01 -11.20
N VAL A 203 10.73 0.16 -10.81
CA VAL A 203 10.28 1.21 -11.74
C VAL A 203 11.28 2.34 -11.96
N THR A 204 12.19 2.59 -10.99
CA THR A 204 13.20 3.67 -11.10
C THR A 204 14.58 3.20 -11.53
N LYS A 205 14.93 1.95 -11.20
CA LYS A 205 16.29 1.37 -11.29
C LYS A 205 17.32 2.03 -10.36
N ASP A 206 16.88 2.87 -9.43
CA ASP A 206 17.76 3.46 -8.42
C ASP A 206 18.11 2.42 -7.35
N THR A 207 19.39 2.10 -7.27
CA THR A 207 19.94 1.07 -6.36
C THR A 207 19.85 1.45 -4.89
N MET A 208 19.65 2.72 -4.55
CA MET A 208 19.41 3.16 -3.18
C MET A 208 18.23 2.41 -2.54
N PHE A 209 17.15 2.19 -3.29
CA PHE A 209 15.98 1.45 -2.79
C PHE A 209 16.30 0.00 -2.46
N LEU A 210 17.08 -0.65 -3.33
CA LEU A 210 17.48 -2.04 -3.11
C LEU A 210 18.41 -2.17 -1.89
N GLN A 211 19.36 -1.25 -1.72
CA GLN A 211 20.26 -1.22 -0.56
C GLN A 211 19.48 -1.12 0.75
N LYS A 212 18.49 -0.22 0.83
CA LYS A 212 17.65 -0.10 2.03
C LYS A 212 16.82 -1.36 2.31
N ALA A 213 16.27 -1.97 1.25
CA ALA A 213 15.56 -3.24 1.39
C ALA A 213 16.46 -4.36 1.91
N GLU A 214 17.71 -4.43 1.46
CA GLU A 214 18.72 -5.37 1.95
C GLU A 214 19.09 -5.10 3.42
N GLU A 215 19.24 -3.84 3.83
CA GLU A 215 19.52 -3.47 5.22
C GLU A 215 18.40 -3.93 6.16
N ILE A 216 17.14 -3.69 5.81
CA ILE A 216 15.98 -4.18 6.59
C ILE A 216 15.97 -5.72 6.65
N ALA A 217 16.15 -6.39 5.50
CA ALA A 217 16.17 -7.85 5.44
C ALA A 217 17.30 -8.44 6.30
N TYR A 218 18.51 -7.86 6.25
CA TYR A 218 19.62 -8.25 7.09
C TYR A 218 19.31 -8.07 8.58
N LEU A 219 18.76 -6.92 8.97
CA LEU A 219 18.37 -6.65 10.35
C LEU A 219 17.37 -7.68 10.88
N ILE A 220 16.27 -7.89 10.14
CA ILE A 220 15.18 -8.74 10.61
C ILE A 220 15.56 -10.22 10.54
N ILE A 221 16.16 -10.67 9.45
CA ILE A 221 16.43 -12.09 9.21
C ILE A 221 17.74 -12.51 9.88
N ASP A 222 18.85 -11.84 9.56
CA ASP A 222 20.16 -12.28 10.04
C ASP A 222 20.43 -11.92 11.50
N ARG A 223 20.00 -10.76 11.96
CA ARG A 223 20.23 -10.38 13.38
C ARG A 223 19.15 -10.92 14.29
N HIS A 224 17.88 -10.58 14.02
CA HIS A 224 16.80 -10.90 14.96
C HIS A 224 16.29 -12.34 14.83
N ALA A 225 15.88 -12.77 13.63
CA ALA A 225 15.30 -14.11 13.46
C ALA A 225 16.34 -15.22 13.75
N ARG A 226 17.57 -15.06 13.26
CA ARG A 226 18.65 -16.04 13.53
C ARG A 226 18.91 -16.21 15.02
N SER A 227 18.98 -15.11 15.80
CA SER A 227 19.17 -15.16 17.26
C SER A 227 17.97 -15.76 17.99
N ALA A 228 16.78 -15.72 17.41
CA ALA A 228 15.54 -16.24 17.95
C ALA A 228 15.12 -17.60 17.34
N GLN A 229 16.08 -18.42 16.90
CA GLN A 229 15.83 -19.73 16.28
C GLN A 229 14.95 -19.63 15.01
N TRP A 230 15.21 -18.64 14.19
CA TRP A 230 14.48 -18.31 12.95
C TRP A 230 13.02 -17.90 13.15
N ARG A 231 12.69 -17.41 14.34
CA ARG A 231 11.40 -16.77 14.61
C ARG A 231 11.58 -15.26 14.42
N VAL A 232 10.77 -14.69 13.55
CA VAL A 232 10.77 -13.24 13.34
C VAL A 232 10.06 -12.58 14.52
N PRO A 233 10.69 -11.66 15.26
CA PRO A 233 10.01 -10.91 16.32
C PRO A 233 9.01 -9.91 15.71
N GLU A 234 7.90 -9.70 16.40
CA GLU A 234 6.86 -8.73 16.00
C GLU A 234 7.39 -7.29 16.09
N HIS A 235 8.25 -7.03 17.09
CA HIS A 235 8.87 -5.74 17.33
C HIS A 235 10.28 -5.90 17.88
N PHE A 236 11.08 -4.88 17.71
CA PHE A 236 12.46 -4.80 18.22
C PHE A 236 12.77 -3.35 18.60
N ASP A 237 13.63 -3.16 19.61
CA ASP A 237 14.07 -1.86 20.12
C ASP A 237 15.47 -1.50 19.57
#